data_b449989478360e03b389d1b4f489b07b
#
_entry.id   b449989478360e03b389d1b4f489b07b
#
_cell.length_a   1.000
_cell.length_b   1.000
_cell.length_c   1.000
_cell.angle_alpha   90.00
_cell.angle_beta   90.00
_cell.angle_gamma   90.00
#
_symmetry.space_group_name_H-M   'P 1'
#
loop_
_entity.id
_entity.type
_entity.pdbx_description
1 polymer ?
#
loop_
_entity_poly.entity_id
_entity_poly.type
_entity_poly.pdbx_seq_one_letter_code
_entity_poly.pdbx_strand_id
1 'polypeptide(L)'
;MKPGRASRTALRVAIRRAAHQLIDNPRILDDPIALRLIGPGYQNDMERAMHKVARDFRLFMASRSRYAEDQLAHAVARGVGQYVVLGAGLDTFAYRNPFEALKVFEVDFPATQQWMRALLTECAVDLPENLTFVPLDFEHKTLSEGLGDAGFDA
;
A
#
# COMPACT_ATOMS: atom_id res chain seq x y z
N MET A 1 -5.80 -16.60 -7.41
CA MET A 1 -6.60 -15.42 -7.90
C MET A 1 -6.92 -15.62 -9.38
N LYS A 2 -8.08 -15.19 -9.90
CA LYS A 2 -8.32 -15.35 -11.35
C LYS A 2 -7.29 -14.51 -12.13
N PRO A 3 -6.56 -15.07 -13.12
CA PRO A 3 -5.56 -14.33 -13.90
C PRO A 3 -6.17 -13.06 -14.50
N GLY A 4 -5.43 -11.94 -14.42
CA GLY A 4 -5.80 -10.67 -15.07
C GLY A 4 -6.81 -9.79 -14.32
N ARG A 5 -7.19 -10.09 -13.08
CA ARG A 5 -8.13 -9.26 -12.31
C ARG A 5 -7.45 -8.61 -11.11
N ALA A 6 -7.47 -7.28 -11.06
CA ALA A 6 -6.99 -6.49 -9.93
C ALA A 6 -7.67 -6.89 -8.60
N SER A 7 -6.95 -6.79 -7.49
CA SER A 7 -7.43 -7.20 -6.18
C SER A 7 -8.55 -6.31 -5.65
N ARG A 8 -9.77 -6.83 -5.62
CA ARG A 8 -10.92 -6.13 -5.00
C ARG A 8 -10.72 -5.86 -3.51
N THR A 9 -9.96 -6.71 -2.83
CA THR A 9 -9.62 -6.53 -1.42
C THR A 9 -8.69 -5.33 -1.24
N ALA A 10 -7.66 -5.19 -2.08
CA ALA A 10 -6.77 -4.04 -2.08
C ALA A 10 -7.55 -2.73 -2.27
N LEU A 11 -8.47 -2.68 -3.24
CA LEU A 11 -9.33 -1.53 -3.45
C LEU A 11 -10.17 -1.18 -2.22
N ARG A 12 -10.80 -2.18 -1.60
CA ARG A 12 -11.63 -1.96 -0.40
C ARG A 12 -10.85 -1.42 0.79
N VAL A 13 -9.59 -1.83 0.95
CA VAL A 13 -8.69 -1.28 1.98
C VAL A 13 -8.29 0.15 1.64
N ALA A 14 -7.88 0.43 0.41
CA ALA A 14 -7.49 1.77 -0.04
C ALA A 14 -8.63 2.78 0.11
N ILE A 15 -9.87 2.43 -0.27
CA ILE A 15 -11.07 3.27 -0.08
C ILE A 15 -11.27 3.62 1.40
N ARG A 16 -11.03 2.69 2.33
CA ARG A 16 -11.17 2.97 3.77
C ARG A 16 -10.08 3.90 4.29
N ARG A 17 -8.85 3.74 3.82
CA ARG A 17 -7.78 4.67 4.18
C ARG A 17 -8.06 6.08 3.62
N ALA A 18 -8.56 6.16 2.38
CA ALA A 18 -8.97 7.44 1.79
C ALA A 18 -10.13 8.08 2.57
N ALA A 19 -11.18 7.31 2.91
CA ALA A 19 -12.30 7.81 3.71
C ALA A 19 -11.85 8.28 5.11
N HIS A 20 -10.88 7.60 5.72
CA HIS A 20 -10.27 8.01 6.99
C HIS A 20 -9.66 9.42 6.91
N GLN A 21 -9.03 9.78 5.78
CA GLN A 21 -8.45 11.11 5.60
C GLN A 21 -9.50 12.23 5.63
N LEU A 22 -10.74 11.93 5.24
CA LEU A 22 -11.78 12.94 5.08
C LEU A 22 -12.61 13.19 6.34
N ILE A 23 -12.89 12.12 7.08
CA ILE A 23 -13.96 12.22 8.12
C ILE A 23 -13.53 11.85 9.54
N ASP A 24 -12.37 11.23 9.72
CA ASP A 24 -11.95 10.87 11.09
C ASP A 24 -11.05 11.96 11.70
N ASN A 25 -11.38 12.34 12.93
CA ASN A 25 -10.65 13.32 13.74
C ASN A 25 -10.55 12.84 15.19
N PRO A 26 -9.33 12.69 15.77
CA PRO A 26 -8.06 12.88 15.10
C PRO A 26 -7.77 11.80 14.04
N ARG A 27 -6.98 12.15 13.02
CA ARG A 27 -6.47 11.17 12.05
C ARG A 27 -5.42 10.28 12.72
N ILE A 28 -5.61 8.97 12.62
CA ILE A 28 -4.68 7.96 13.14
C ILE A 28 -3.50 7.79 12.18
N LEU A 29 -3.79 7.78 10.87
CA LEU A 29 -2.83 7.65 9.78
C LEU A 29 -2.95 8.86 8.86
N ASP A 30 -1.85 9.50 8.53
CA ASP A 30 -1.80 10.52 7.47
C ASP A 30 -1.39 9.87 6.15
N ASP A 31 -2.34 9.76 5.22
CA ASP A 31 -2.17 9.08 3.94
C ASP A 31 -2.86 9.85 2.80
N PRO A 32 -2.30 11.01 2.41
CA PRO A 32 -2.88 11.82 1.34
C PRO A 32 -2.84 11.11 -0.02
N ILE A 33 -1.93 10.17 -0.21
CA ILE A 33 -1.81 9.40 -1.46
C ILE A 33 -3.04 8.50 -1.66
N ALA A 34 -3.59 7.90 -0.60
CA ALA A 34 -4.81 7.10 -0.70
C ALA A 34 -5.98 7.91 -1.28
N LEU A 35 -6.11 9.21 -0.96
CA LEU A 35 -7.12 10.08 -1.56
C LEU A 35 -6.90 10.29 -3.05
N ARG A 36 -5.65 10.45 -3.48
CA ARG A 36 -5.31 10.64 -4.89
C ARG A 36 -5.58 9.40 -5.71
N LEU A 37 -5.27 8.22 -5.18
CA LEU A 37 -5.50 6.94 -5.86
C LEU A 37 -6.99 6.59 -6.00
N ILE A 38 -7.82 7.02 -5.05
CA ILE A 38 -9.27 6.79 -5.07
C ILE A 38 -9.95 7.97 -5.73
N GLY A 39 -9.93 7.99 -7.05
CA GLY A 39 -10.54 9.05 -7.85
C GLY A 39 -12.08 9.00 -7.90
N PRO A 40 -12.70 9.91 -8.72
CA PRO A 40 -14.16 10.07 -8.78
C PRO A 40 -14.93 8.80 -9.20
N GLY A 41 -14.28 7.84 -9.86
CA GLY A 41 -14.91 6.57 -10.23
C GLY A 41 -15.35 5.68 -9.06
N TYR A 42 -14.91 5.99 -7.83
CA TYR A 42 -15.23 5.22 -6.61
C TYR A 42 -16.12 5.98 -5.62
N GLN A 43 -16.82 7.02 -6.06
CA GLN A 43 -17.62 7.89 -5.17
C GLN A 43 -18.63 7.10 -4.32
N ASN A 44 -19.40 6.20 -4.89
CA ASN A 44 -20.38 5.37 -4.16
C ASN A 44 -19.71 4.47 -3.10
N ASP A 45 -18.52 3.94 -3.40
CA ASP A 45 -17.77 3.11 -2.46
C ASP A 45 -17.16 3.96 -1.33
N MET A 46 -16.74 5.19 -1.64
CA MET A 46 -16.30 6.18 -0.66
C MET A 46 -17.44 6.57 0.29
N GLU A 47 -18.63 6.89 -0.21
CA GLU A 47 -19.81 7.21 0.61
C GLU A 47 -20.14 6.07 1.58
N ARG A 48 -20.13 4.82 1.10
CA ARG A 48 -20.32 3.63 1.95
C ARG A 48 -19.23 3.49 3.01
N ALA A 49 -17.98 3.76 2.65
CA ALA A 49 -16.85 3.70 3.58
C ALA A 49 -16.89 4.82 4.63
N MET A 50 -17.47 5.97 4.29
CA MET A 50 -17.69 7.09 5.21
C MET A 50 -18.87 6.88 6.15
N HIS A 51 -19.78 5.98 5.84
CA HIS A 51 -20.96 5.72 6.68
C HIS A 51 -20.56 5.28 8.10
N LYS A 52 -21.36 5.68 9.10
CA LYS A 52 -21.10 5.41 10.52
C LYS A 52 -20.89 3.91 10.83
N VAL A 53 -21.65 3.03 10.17
CA VAL A 53 -21.54 1.56 10.34
C VAL A 53 -20.15 1.03 9.87
N ALA A 54 -19.48 1.71 8.95
CA ALA A 54 -18.16 1.32 8.46
C ALA A 54 -17.00 1.86 9.32
N ARG A 55 -17.30 2.65 10.38
CA ARG A 55 -16.32 3.38 11.19
C ARG A 55 -15.26 2.45 11.79
N ASP A 56 -15.67 1.41 12.48
CA ASP A 56 -14.74 0.53 13.21
C ASP A 56 -13.78 -0.18 12.27
N PHE A 57 -14.28 -0.65 11.14
CA PHE A 57 -13.43 -1.29 10.15
C PHE A 57 -12.52 -0.29 9.44
N ARG A 58 -12.96 0.94 9.21
CA ARG A 58 -12.13 2.02 8.67
C ARG A 58 -11.00 2.39 9.63
N LEU A 59 -11.33 2.60 10.91
CA LEU A 59 -10.33 2.88 11.95
C LEU A 59 -9.35 1.72 12.14
N PHE A 60 -9.85 0.47 12.10
CA PHE A 60 -8.99 -0.71 12.15
C PHE A 60 -7.97 -0.73 10.99
N MET A 61 -8.38 -0.41 9.76
CA MET A 61 -7.46 -0.35 8.61
C MET A 61 -6.41 0.74 8.79
N ALA A 62 -6.81 1.94 9.26
CA ALA A 62 -5.87 3.03 9.53
C ALA A 62 -4.90 2.69 10.67
N SER A 63 -5.41 2.14 11.78
CA SER A 63 -4.59 1.75 12.94
C SER A 63 -3.58 0.67 12.60
N ARG A 64 -3.97 -0.32 11.79
CA ARG A 64 -3.06 -1.38 11.35
C ARG A 64 -1.89 -0.82 10.53
N SER A 65 -2.17 0.07 9.59
CA SER A 65 -1.13 0.71 8.78
C SER A 65 -0.23 1.59 9.66
N ARG A 66 -0.82 2.41 10.52
CA ARG A 66 -0.06 3.26 11.45
C ARG A 66 0.85 2.45 12.36
N TYR A 67 0.33 1.37 12.94
CA TYR A 67 1.13 0.48 13.79
C TYR A 67 2.33 -0.11 13.05
N ALA A 68 2.11 -0.59 11.81
CA ALA A 68 3.21 -1.13 10.99
C ALA A 68 4.27 -0.07 10.71
N GLU A 69 3.88 1.16 10.40
CA GLU A 69 4.80 2.28 10.16
C GLU A 69 5.55 2.71 11.43
N ASP A 70 4.89 2.73 12.59
CA ASP A 70 5.56 3.01 13.87
C ASP A 70 6.60 1.92 14.22
N GLN A 71 6.27 0.63 14.01
CA GLN A 71 7.23 -0.46 14.20
C GLN A 71 8.39 -0.39 13.21
N LEU A 72 8.12 -0.03 11.97
CA LEU A 72 9.15 0.18 10.95
C LEU A 72 10.09 1.34 11.35
N ALA A 73 9.56 2.45 11.84
CA ALA A 73 10.38 3.56 12.33
C ALA A 73 11.36 3.13 13.44
N HIS A 74 10.87 2.31 14.40
CA HIS A 74 11.74 1.74 15.42
C HIS A 74 12.78 0.76 14.85
N ALA A 75 12.44 -0.01 13.80
CA ALA A 75 13.38 -0.91 13.16
C ALA A 75 14.46 -0.15 12.38
N VAL A 76 14.09 0.88 11.62
CA VAL A 76 15.01 1.75 10.89
C VAL A 76 15.99 2.45 11.87
N ALA A 77 15.51 2.93 13.01
CA ALA A 77 16.36 3.52 14.05
C ALA A 77 17.39 2.52 14.62
N ARG A 78 17.18 1.22 14.47
CA ARG A 78 18.12 0.15 14.83
C ARG A 78 18.96 -0.36 13.66
N GLY A 79 18.92 0.29 12.51
CA GLY A 79 19.76 -0.01 11.35
C GLY A 79 19.12 -0.92 10.29
N VAL A 80 17.81 -1.18 10.36
CA VAL A 80 17.10 -1.91 9.28
C VAL A 80 17.07 -1.02 8.05
N GLY A 81 17.67 -1.49 6.94
CA GLY A 81 17.79 -0.78 5.67
C GLY A 81 16.88 -1.29 4.55
N GLN A 82 16.13 -2.36 4.80
CA GLN A 82 15.25 -2.97 3.80
C GLN A 82 13.89 -3.31 4.40
N TYR A 83 12.82 -3.03 3.66
CA TYR A 83 11.44 -3.30 4.07
C TYR A 83 10.68 -4.01 2.95
N VAL A 84 10.08 -5.14 3.25
CA VAL A 84 9.29 -5.93 2.31
C VAL A 84 7.81 -5.81 2.65
N VAL A 85 7.00 -5.35 1.70
CA VAL A 85 5.53 -5.28 1.81
C VAL A 85 4.93 -6.45 1.04
N LEU A 86 4.48 -7.46 1.74
CA LEU A 86 3.86 -8.65 1.15
C LEU A 86 2.38 -8.41 0.86
N GLY A 87 1.96 -8.70 -0.38
CA GLY A 87 0.60 -8.42 -0.82
C GLY A 87 0.31 -6.91 -0.82
N ALA A 88 1.23 -6.12 -1.36
CA ALA A 88 1.22 -4.66 -1.28
C ALA A 88 -0.11 -4.04 -1.76
N GLY A 89 -0.73 -4.60 -2.79
CA GLY A 89 -2.03 -4.14 -3.30
C GLY A 89 -2.00 -2.69 -3.73
N LEU A 90 -2.74 -1.86 -3.02
CA LEU A 90 -2.75 -0.41 -3.14
C LEU A 90 -2.18 0.24 -1.87
N ASP A 91 -1.16 -0.34 -1.28
CA ASP A 91 -0.42 0.30 -0.18
C ASP A 91 0.27 1.57 -0.68
N THR A 92 0.44 2.54 0.20
CA THR A 92 0.94 3.87 -0.16
C THR A 92 2.18 4.25 0.62
N PHE A 93 2.67 3.39 1.51
CA PHE A 93 3.81 3.72 2.35
C PHE A 93 5.03 4.11 1.50
N ALA A 94 5.36 3.34 0.47
CA ALA A 94 6.54 3.59 -0.36
C ALA A 94 6.57 5.00 -0.96
N TYR A 95 5.40 5.56 -1.32
CA TYR A 95 5.27 6.88 -1.97
C TYR A 95 5.24 8.06 -0.98
N ARG A 96 5.31 7.79 0.31
CA ARG A 96 5.38 8.77 1.41
C ARG A 96 6.39 8.36 2.48
N ASN A 97 7.29 7.43 2.14
CA ASN A 97 8.35 6.94 2.99
C ASN A 97 9.25 8.10 3.47
N PRO A 98 9.34 8.35 4.78
CA PRO A 98 10.18 9.42 5.31
C PRO A 98 11.66 9.03 5.43
N PHE A 99 12.03 7.78 5.14
CA PHE A 99 13.37 7.24 5.32
C PHE A 99 14.08 7.08 3.97
N GLU A 100 14.86 8.07 3.56
CA GLU A 100 15.54 8.10 2.26
C GLU A 100 16.44 6.88 2.01
N ALA A 101 17.11 6.38 3.04
CA ALA A 101 18.02 5.22 2.94
C ALA A 101 17.29 3.86 2.98
N LEU A 102 15.99 3.82 3.30
CA LEU A 102 15.23 2.58 3.39
C LEU A 102 14.82 2.11 2.00
N LYS A 103 15.31 0.95 1.57
CA LYS A 103 14.84 0.27 0.36
C LYS A 103 13.51 -0.42 0.64
N VAL A 104 12.52 -0.18 -0.21
CA VAL A 104 11.18 -0.78 -0.10
C VAL A 104 10.96 -1.75 -1.25
N PHE A 105 10.56 -2.97 -0.93
CA PHE A 105 10.21 -4.01 -1.90
C PHE A 105 8.71 -4.29 -1.80
N GLU A 106 7.95 -3.90 -2.80
CA GLU A 106 6.52 -4.22 -2.88
C GLU A 106 6.33 -5.53 -3.65
N VAL A 107 5.88 -6.57 -2.93
CA VAL A 107 5.60 -7.89 -3.49
C VAL A 107 4.10 -8.06 -3.67
N ASP A 108 3.65 -8.30 -4.88
CA ASP A 108 2.26 -8.64 -5.18
C ASP A 108 2.14 -9.38 -6.52
N PHE A 109 0.95 -9.89 -6.79
CA PHE A 109 0.62 -10.52 -8.06
C PHE A 109 0.81 -9.53 -9.23
N PRO A 110 1.40 -9.95 -10.37
CA PRO A 110 1.77 -9.05 -11.46
C PRO A 110 0.64 -8.12 -11.93
N ALA A 111 -0.58 -8.64 -12.08
CA ALA A 111 -1.72 -7.83 -12.52
C ALA A 111 -2.12 -6.77 -11.49
N THR A 112 -1.95 -7.02 -10.18
CA THR A 112 -2.22 -6.03 -9.13
C THR A 112 -1.18 -4.91 -9.16
N GLN A 113 0.09 -5.25 -9.33
CA GLN A 113 1.15 -4.25 -9.47
C GLN A 113 1.01 -3.40 -10.73
N GLN A 114 0.66 -4.03 -11.86
CA GLN A 114 0.39 -3.30 -13.09
C GLN A 114 -0.75 -2.27 -12.90
N TRP A 115 -1.81 -2.67 -12.21
CA TRP A 115 -2.91 -1.77 -11.88
C TRP A 115 -2.48 -0.64 -10.95
N MET A 116 -1.72 -0.92 -9.89
CA MET A 116 -1.17 0.12 -9.00
C MET A 116 -0.33 1.14 -9.77
N ARG A 117 0.58 0.67 -10.62
CA ARG A 117 1.43 1.55 -11.45
C ARG A 117 0.61 2.44 -12.39
N ALA A 118 -0.45 1.90 -12.99
CA ALA A 118 -1.36 2.70 -13.81
C ALA A 118 -2.04 3.81 -13.01
N LEU A 119 -2.57 3.50 -11.82
CA LEU A 119 -3.17 4.48 -10.92
C LEU A 119 -2.19 5.58 -10.50
N LEU A 120 -0.95 5.21 -10.15
CA LEU A 120 0.09 6.17 -9.79
C LEU A 120 0.38 7.15 -10.94
N THR A 121 0.47 6.63 -12.17
CA THR A 121 0.67 7.45 -13.37
C THR A 121 -0.54 8.38 -13.59
N GLU A 122 -1.77 7.88 -13.53
CA GLU A 122 -3.00 8.66 -13.69
C GLU A 122 -3.12 9.79 -12.65
N CYS A 123 -2.64 9.53 -11.42
CA CYS A 123 -2.66 10.48 -10.31
C CYS A 123 -1.42 11.37 -10.25
N ALA A 124 -0.49 11.27 -11.19
CA ALA A 124 0.79 12.00 -11.20
C ALA A 124 1.57 11.84 -9.87
N VAL A 125 1.63 10.60 -9.35
CA VAL A 125 2.46 10.25 -8.19
C VAL A 125 3.78 9.72 -8.69
N ASP A 126 4.88 10.37 -8.30
CA ASP A 126 6.22 9.96 -8.67
C ASP A 126 6.61 8.66 -7.98
N LEU A 127 7.39 7.83 -8.68
CA LEU A 127 7.94 6.61 -8.12
C LEU A 127 9.26 6.94 -7.41
N PRO A 128 9.38 6.61 -6.10
CA PRO A 128 10.64 6.81 -5.38
C PRO A 128 11.76 5.92 -5.92
N GLU A 129 12.99 6.43 -5.95
CA GLU A 129 14.17 5.67 -6.42
C GLU A 129 14.48 4.44 -5.55
N ASN A 130 14.09 4.49 -4.27
CA ASN A 130 14.29 3.41 -3.30
C ASN A 130 13.14 2.39 -3.26
N LEU A 131 12.20 2.44 -4.23
CA LEU A 131 11.13 1.46 -4.40
C LEU A 131 11.46 0.45 -5.48
N THR A 132 11.32 -0.83 -5.14
CA THR A 132 11.41 -1.95 -6.09
C THR A 132 10.09 -2.72 -6.13
N PHE A 133 9.48 -2.82 -7.30
CA PHE A 133 8.34 -3.72 -7.52
C PHE A 133 8.82 -5.14 -7.75
N VAL A 134 8.26 -6.08 -7.01
CA VAL A 134 8.54 -7.52 -7.12
C VAL A 134 7.27 -8.23 -7.56
N PRO A 135 7.01 -8.33 -8.89
CA PRO A 135 5.86 -9.05 -9.40
C PRO A 135 6.05 -10.55 -9.16
N LEU A 136 5.24 -11.13 -8.28
CA LEU A 136 5.41 -12.51 -7.85
C LEU A 136 4.07 -13.26 -7.85
N ASP A 137 4.07 -14.38 -8.57
CA ASP A 137 3.02 -15.40 -8.48
C ASP A 137 3.54 -16.57 -7.64
N PHE A 138 3.03 -16.70 -6.42
CA PHE A 138 3.42 -17.73 -5.47
C PHE A 138 3.06 -19.16 -5.92
N GLU A 139 2.27 -19.33 -6.99
CA GLU A 139 2.02 -20.64 -7.59
C GLU A 139 3.23 -21.11 -8.43
N HIS A 140 4.11 -20.17 -8.87
CA HIS A 140 5.21 -20.44 -9.80
C HIS A 140 6.59 -20.11 -9.27
N LYS A 141 6.69 -19.26 -8.25
CA LYS A 141 7.98 -18.80 -7.72
C LYS A 141 7.92 -18.53 -6.23
N THR A 142 9.00 -18.86 -5.52
CA THR A 142 9.10 -18.61 -4.08
C THR A 142 9.42 -17.13 -3.79
N LEU A 143 9.10 -16.70 -2.56
CA LEU A 143 9.42 -15.35 -2.11
C LEU A 143 10.94 -15.09 -2.15
N SER A 144 11.74 -16.04 -1.70
CA SER A 144 13.21 -15.92 -1.69
C SER A 144 13.79 -15.70 -3.08
N GLU A 145 13.33 -16.47 -4.08
CA GLU A 145 13.74 -16.28 -5.47
C GLU A 145 13.32 -14.91 -6.00
N GLY A 146 12.06 -14.50 -5.75
CA GLY A 146 11.55 -13.22 -6.21
C GLY A 146 12.30 -12.02 -5.62
N LEU A 147 12.58 -12.06 -4.33
CA LEU A 147 13.31 -11.01 -3.63
C LEU A 147 14.81 -11.00 -4.04
N GLY A 148 15.43 -12.18 -4.16
CA GLY A 148 16.84 -12.29 -4.60
C GLY A 148 17.04 -11.69 -5.97
N ASP A 149 16.15 -12.01 -6.95
CA ASP A 149 16.21 -11.45 -8.30
C ASP A 149 16.00 -9.92 -8.32
N ALA A 150 15.27 -9.40 -7.32
CA ALA A 150 15.01 -7.97 -7.15
C ALA A 150 16.13 -7.22 -6.39
N GLY A 151 17.19 -7.91 -5.97
CA GLY A 151 18.33 -7.32 -5.27
C GLY A 151 18.10 -7.10 -3.77
N PHE A 152 17.22 -7.89 -3.16
CA PHE A 152 17.09 -7.95 -1.70
C PHE A 152 18.32 -8.65 -1.12
N ASP A 153 18.92 -8.07 -0.10
CA ASP A 153 20.08 -8.59 0.63
C ASP A 153 19.58 -9.33 1.88
N ALA A 154 19.74 -10.67 1.94
CA ALA A 154 19.16 -11.56 2.94
C ALA A 154 20.06 -11.80 4.15
#